data_bf1de848f322e99e746f1d3a397e56dc
#
_entry.id   bf1de848f322e99e746f1d3a397e56dc
#
_cell.length_a   1.000
_cell.length_b   1.000
_cell.length_c   1.000
_cell.angle_alpha   90.00
_cell.angle_beta   90.00
_cell.angle_gamma   90.00
#
_symmetry.space_group_name_H-M   'P 1'
#
loop_
_entity.id
_entity.type
_entity.pdbx_description
1 polymer ?
#
loop_
_entity_poly.entity_id
_entity_poly.type
_entity_poly.pdbx_seq_one_letter_code
_entity_poly.pdbx_strand_id
1 'polypeptide(L)'
;THHPSSAASDVYKRQVDLRDGNQALIEPMGSERKNRMFSLLCKLGFKEIEVGFPSASKTDYDFVRDLIENKKIPSDVNIQVLTQAREELIIKTFESLKGASKGIIHFYNSTSTLQRKVVFNQDKDGVKKIATDAAELIKKLALENSDTEWTFEYSPESFTGTELEYAREVCDNVVEILKPVSKNKIIINLPATVEMSTPNIYGDQIEWMSKNLKNRNDICLSLHPHNDRGTAVAASEFGIMAGADRVEGTLFGNGERTGNVDIVTIALNMLTQGVEPNLDFSNINSVMREVEYCNQLPVHPRPVSYTHLRAHET
;
A
#
# COMPACT_ATOMS: atom_id res chain seq x y z
N THR A 1 25.19 21.77 2.63
CA THR A 1 24.94 20.34 2.63
C THR A 1 23.77 20.07 3.56
N HIS A 2 22.54 19.92 2.99
CA HIS A 2 21.43 19.41 3.76
C HIS A 2 21.68 17.92 3.99
N HIS A 3 21.95 17.54 5.22
CA HIS A 3 21.89 16.13 5.61
C HIS A 3 20.41 15.72 5.59
N PRO A 4 20.04 14.62 4.88
CA PRO A 4 18.70 14.08 5.02
C PRO A 4 18.46 13.80 6.51
N SER A 5 17.27 14.12 6.99
CA SER A 5 16.91 13.77 8.37
C SER A 5 17.05 12.24 8.53
N SER A 6 17.49 11.78 9.70
CA SER A 6 17.64 10.34 9.99
C SER A 6 16.34 9.54 9.74
N ALA A 7 15.19 10.20 9.71
CA ALA A 7 13.90 9.60 9.37
C ALA A 7 13.77 9.15 7.90
N ALA A 8 14.53 9.76 6.97
CA ALA A 8 14.44 9.39 5.55
C ALA A 8 15.18 8.08 5.20
N SER A 9 16.12 7.63 6.06
CA SER A 9 16.88 6.39 5.83
C SER A 9 16.07 5.11 5.99
N ASP A 10 14.96 5.15 6.72
CA ASP A 10 14.17 3.97 7.09
C ASP A 10 12.82 3.88 6.38
N VAL A 11 12.62 4.66 5.31
CA VAL A 11 11.36 4.64 4.56
C VAL A 11 11.21 3.35 3.77
N TYR A 12 10.21 2.54 4.12
CA TYR A 12 9.87 1.31 3.43
C TYR A 12 9.07 1.60 2.14
N LYS A 13 9.36 0.87 1.07
CA LYS A 13 8.59 0.90 -0.18
C LYS A 13 7.82 -0.39 -0.30
N ARG A 14 6.53 -0.25 -0.51
CA ARG A 14 5.60 -1.35 -0.67
C ARG A 14 5.06 -1.39 -2.09
N GLN A 15 4.75 -2.59 -2.51
CA GLN A 15 4.39 -2.89 -3.88
C GLN A 15 2.92 -3.29 -3.98
N VAL A 16 2.17 -2.63 -4.88
CA VAL A 16 0.74 -2.88 -5.11
C VAL A 16 0.38 -3.20 -6.57
N ASP A 17 1.35 -3.50 -7.45
CA ASP A 17 1.11 -3.86 -8.86
C ASP A 17 0.16 -5.05 -9.02
N LEU A 18 0.27 -6.06 -8.14
CA LEU A 18 -0.53 -7.28 -8.23
C LEU A 18 -1.96 -7.14 -7.73
N ARG A 19 -2.29 -6.02 -7.05
CA ARG A 19 -3.64 -5.69 -6.61
C ARG A 19 -4.15 -4.42 -7.30
N ASP A 20 -3.68 -3.25 -6.88
CA ASP A 20 -4.18 -1.96 -7.32
C ASP A 20 -3.81 -1.70 -8.80
N GLY A 21 -2.57 -1.97 -9.16
CA GLY A 21 -2.13 -1.92 -10.53
C GLY A 21 -2.88 -2.90 -11.42
N ASN A 22 -3.08 -4.14 -10.95
CA ASN A 22 -3.74 -5.19 -11.70
C ASN A 22 -5.23 -4.92 -11.95
N GLN A 23 -5.95 -4.36 -10.97
CA GLN A 23 -7.39 -4.09 -11.14
C GLN A 23 -7.68 -3.01 -12.19
N ALA A 24 -6.69 -2.18 -12.50
CA ALA A 24 -6.81 -1.11 -13.49
C ALA A 24 -6.49 -1.58 -14.93
N LEU A 25 -5.96 -2.78 -15.11
CA LEU A 25 -5.60 -3.30 -16.42
C LEU A 25 -6.82 -3.65 -17.25
N ILE A 26 -6.77 -3.36 -18.56
CA ILE A 26 -7.79 -3.78 -19.53
C ILE A 26 -7.92 -5.31 -19.50
N GLU A 27 -6.78 -6.01 -19.48
CA GLU A 27 -6.69 -7.45 -19.27
C GLU A 27 -5.96 -7.74 -17.95
N PRO A 28 -6.67 -7.95 -16.83
CA PRO A 28 -6.05 -8.32 -15.57
C PRO A 28 -5.12 -9.54 -15.70
N MET A 29 -4.05 -9.56 -14.92
CA MET A 29 -3.06 -10.64 -14.98
C MET A 29 -3.66 -11.98 -14.59
N GLY A 30 -3.50 -12.97 -15.47
CA GLY A 30 -3.72 -14.37 -15.11
C GLY A 30 -2.56 -14.92 -14.27
N SER A 31 -2.67 -16.18 -13.84
CA SER A 31 -1.72 -16.83 -12.91
C SER A 31 -0.26 -16.74 -13.38
N GLU A 32 0.02 -16.95 -14.67
CA GLU A 32 1.38 -16.87 -15.20
C GLU A 32 1.99 -15.48 -15.01
N ARG A 33 1.30 -14.44 -15.49
CA ARG A 33 1.78 -13.04 -15.39
C ARG A 33 1.89 -12.58 -13.94
N LYS A 34 0.96 -13.00 -13.05
CA LYS A 34 1.06 -12.72 -11.61
C LYS A 34 2.29 -13.36 -10.98
N ASN A 35 2.58 -14.62 -11.30
CA ASN A 35 3.79 -15.31 -10.80
C ASN A 35 5.08 -14.65 -11.32
N ARG A 36 5.11 -14.20 -12.56
CA ARG A 36 6.26 -13.46 -13.13
C ARG A 36 6.45 -12.13 -12.44
N MET A 37 5.38 -11.34 -12.28
CA MET A 37 5.43 -10.06 -11.57
C MET A 37 5.88 -10.26 -10.11
N PHE A 38 5.32 -11.21 -9.39
CA PHE A 38 5.73 -11.52 -8.02
C PHE A 38 7.22 -11.87 -7.93
N SER A 39 7.72 -12.69 -8.84
CA SER A 39 9.14 -13.06 -8.89
C SER A 39 10.03 -11.84 -9.19
N LEU A 40 9.61 -10.93 -10.08
CA LEU A 40 10.31 -9.68 -10.34
C LEU A 40 10.38 -8.83 -9.09
N LEU A 41 9.25 -8.62 -8.40
CA LEU A 41 9.19 -7.80 -7.19
C LEU A 41 10.09 -8.32 -6.08
N CYS A 42 10.12 -9.65 -5.88
CA CYS A 42 11.05 -10.26 -4.92
C CYS A 42 12.51 -10.03 -5.31
N LYS A 43 12.87 -10.15 -6.60
CA LYS A 43 14.23 -9.91 -7.11
C LYS A 43 14.65 -8.44 -6.96
N LEU A 44 13.73 -7.50 -7.11
CA LEU A 44 13.99 -6.08 -6.91
C LEU A 44 14.23 -5.71 -5.44
N GLY A 45 13.93 -6.62 -4.49
CA GLY A 45 14.17 -6.41 -3.07
C GLY A 45 12.95 -5.99 -2.26
N PHE A 46 11.75 -5.95 -2.84
CA PHE A 46 10.54 -5.65 -2.08
C PHE A 46 10.29 -6.71 -0.99
N LYS A 47 9.98 -6.25 0.22
CA LYS A 47 9.74 -7.11 1.40
C LYS A 47 8.27 -7.20 1.78
N GLU A 48 7.44 -6.28 1.31
CA GLU A 48 5.99 -6.28 1.46
C GLU A 48 5.35 -6.16 0.09
N ILE A 49 4.53 -7.14 -0.29
CA ILE A 49 3.90 -7.21 -1.62
C ILE A 49 2.43 -7.51 -1.46
N GLU A 50 1.56 -6.59 -1.92
CA GLU A 50 0.12 -6.83 -1.95
C GLU A 50 -0.26 -7.66 -3.17
N VAL A 51 -0.68 -8.89 -2.93
CA VAL A 51 -0.81 -9.91 -3.97
C VAL A 51 -2.22 -10.03 -4.55
N GLY A 52 -3.21 -9.40 -3.93
CA GLY A 52 -4.57 -9.39 -4.47
C GLY A 52 -5.66 -9.09 -3.46
N PHE A 53 -6.91 -9.26 -3.93
CA PHE A 53 -8.14 -9.14 -3.15
C PHE A 53 -8.88 -10.50 -3.16
N PRO A 54 -8.41 -11.48 -2.39
CA PRO A 54 -8.84 -12.87 -2.52
C PRO A 54 -10.32 -13.10 -2.20
N SER A 55 -10.94 -12.25 -1.39
CA SER A 55 -12.36 -12.36 -1.09
C SER A 55 -13.28 -11.84 -2.21
N ALA A 56 -12.77 -11.00 -3.10
CA ALA A 56 -13.53 -10.44 -4.21
C ALA A 56 -13.26 -11.13 -5.56
N SER A 57 -12.10 -11.80 -5.71
CA SER A 57 -11.66 -12.40 -6.98
C SER A 57 -11.19 -13.83 -6.77
N LYS A 58 -11.80 -14.77 -7.54
CA LYS A 58 -11.34 -16.17 -7.55
C LYS A 58 -9.89 -16.29 -8.04
N THR A 59 -9.50 -15.53 -9.04
CA THR A 59 -8.12 -15.53 -9.57
C THR A 59 -7.14 -15.10 -8.50
N ASP A 60 -7.48 -14.08 -7.69
CA ASP A 60 -6.63 -13.62 -6.60
C ASP A 60 -6.59 -14.65 -5.46
N TYR A 61 -7.72 -15.27 -5.15
CA TYR A 61 -7.77 -16.34 -4.16
C TYR A 61 -6.88 -17.52 -4.55
N ASP A 62 -7.03 -18.00 -5.78
CA ASP A 62 -6.24 -19.12 -6.30
C ASP A 62 -4.74 -18.77 -6.36
N PHE A 63 -4.40 -17.51 -6.68
CA PHE A 63 -3.01 -17.05 -6.69
C PHE A 63 -2.40 -16.99 -5.28
N VAL A 64 -3.12 -16.49 -4.29
CA VAL A 64 -2.66 -16.51 -2.89
C VAL A 64 -2.43 -17.94 -2.42
N ARG A 65 -3.35 -18.84 -2.74
CA ARG A 65 -3.19 -20.28 -2.41
C ARG A 65 -1.98 -20.89 -3.09
N ASP A 66 -1.78 -20.62 -4.39
CA ASP A 66 -0.62 -21.07 -5.17
C ASP A 66 0.71 -20.61 -4.54
N LEU A 67 0.79 -19.35 -4.10
CA LEU A 67 1.99 -18.84 -3.44
C LEU A 67 2.31 -19.58 -2.13
N ILE A 68 1.28 -19.90 -1.34
CA ILE A 68 1.44 -20.56 -0.03
C ILE A 68 1.70 -22.06 -0.19
N GLU A 69 0.85 -22.76 -0.94
CA GLU A 69 0.90 -24.22 -1.08
C GLU A 69 2.15 -24.70 -1.81
N ASN A 70 2.60 -23.95 -2.81
CA ASN A 70 3.80 -24.23 -3.58
C ASN A 70 5.07 -23.56 -3.01
N LYS A 71 4.99 -22.96 -1.79
CA LYS A 71 6.11 -22.35 -1.06
C LYS A 71 6.91 -21.35 -1.90
N LYS A 72 6.20 -20.51 -2.66
CA LYS A 72 6.80 -19.51 -3.56
C LYS A 72 7.23 -18.23 -2.85
N ILE A 73 6.82 -18.04 -1.60
CA ILE A 73 7.09 -16.82 -0.82
C ILE A 73 8.47 -16.94 -0.16
N PRO A 74 9.44 -16.06 -0.51
CA PRO A 74 10.72 -16.01 0.18
C PRO A 74 10.55 -15.73 1.68
N SER A 75 11.44 -16.27 2.52
CA SER A 75 11.33 -16.16 3.98
C SER A 75 11.37 -14.71 4.50
N ASP A 76 11.99 -13.81 3.75
CA ASP A 76 12.14 -12.38 4.05
C ASP A 76 11.06 -11.51 3.39
N VAL A 77 10.12 -12.10 2.65
CA VAL A 77 8.98 -11.39 2.03
C VAL A 77 7.71 -11.65 2.84
N ASN A 78 6.92 -10.61 3.06
CA ASN A 78 5.59 -10.68 3.65
C ASN A 78 4.53 -10.37 2.60
N ILE A 79 3.60 -11.31 2.37
CA ILE A 79 2.49 -11.06 1.45
C ILE A 79 1.37 -10.32 2.17
N GLN A 80 0.74 -9.42 1.45
CA GLN A 80 -0.42 -8.68 1.91
C GLN A 80 -1.61 -8.96 1.03
N VAL A 81 -2.80 -8.96 1.63
CA VAL A 81 -4.07 -9.12 0.94
C VAL A 81 -5.07 -8.05 1.40
N LEU A 82 -5.84 -7.54 0.45
CA LEU A 82 -6.87 -6.53 0.68
C LEU A 82 -8.20 -7.17 1.07
N THR A 83 -8.96 -6.52 1.92
CA THR A 83 -10.37 -6.82 2.18
C THR A 83 -11.15 -5.55 2.55
N GLN A 84 -12.43 -5.50 2.20
CA GLN A 84 -13.33 -4.48 2.77
C GLN A 84 -13.67 -4.83 4.22
N ALA A 85 -14.05 -3.82 5.00
CA ALA A 85 -14.56 -3.97 6.37
C ALA A 85 -15.97 -4.57 6.38
N ARG A 86 -16.09 -5.82 5.91
CA ARG A 86 -17.34 -6.63 5.82
C ARG A 86 -17.05 -8.05 6.28
N GLU A 87 -17.91 -8.57 7.15
CA GLU A 87 -17.70 -9.85 7.83
C GLU A 87 -17.35 -10.99 6.87
N GLU A 88 -18.20 -11.21 5.86
CA GLU A 88 -18.05 -12.31 4.91
C GLU A 88 -16.73 -12.23 4.10
N LEU A 89 -16.28 -10.99 3.79
CA LEU A 89 -15.03 -10.78 3.05
C LEU A 89 -13.81 -10.98 3.94
N ILE A 90 -13.87 -10.53 5.19
CA ILE A 90 -12.80 -10.72 6.18
C ILE A 90 -12.59 -12.22 6.44
N ILE A 91 -13.65 -12.98 6.68
CA ILE A 91 -13.57 -14.43 6.92
C ILE A 91 -12.90 -15.12 5.73
N LYS A 92 -13.37 -14.86 4.50
CA LYS A 92 -12.79 -15.43 3.29
C LYS A 92 -11.33 -15.03 3.05
N THR A 93 -10.95 -13.84 3.49
CA THR A 93 -9.56 -13.37 3.42
C THR A 93 -8.66 -14.19 4.34
N PHE A 94 -9.07 -14.47 5.58
CA PHE A 94 -8.34 -15.36 6.48
C PHE A 94 -8.23 -16.78 5.92
N GLU A 95 -9.32 -17.32 5.33
CA GLU A 95 -9.29 -18.62 4.66
C GLU A 95 -8.23 -18.69 3.56
N SER A 96 -8.08 -17.61 2.77
CA SER A 96 -7.09 -17.55 1.69
C SER A 96 -5.65 -17.60 2.18
N LEU A 97 -5.37 -17.13 3.40
CA LEU A 97 -4.04 -17.11 4.01
C LEU A 97 -3.74 -18.33 4.89
N LYS A 98 -4.65 -19.28 5.00
CA LYS A 98 -4.44 -20.50 5.83
C LYS A 98 -3.14 -21.22 5.43
N GLY A 99 -2.28 -21.45 6.43
CA GLY A 99 -0.98 -22.10 6.25
C GLY A 99 0.17 -21.16 5.86
N ALA A 100 -0.08 -19.86 5.75
CA ALA A 100 1.00 -18.88 5.66
C ALA A 100 1.72 -18.76 7.01
N SER A 101 3.04 -18.65 7.01
CA SER A 101 3.82 -18.42 8.24
C SER A 101 3.68 -17.01 8.76
N LYS A 102 3.48 -16.04 7.88
CA LYS A 102 3.23 -14.63 8.16
C LYS A 102 2.35 -14.00 7.08
N GLY A 103 1.62 -12.96 7.43
CA GLY A 103 0.76 -12.25 6.48
C GLY A 103 0.30 -10.89 6.99
N ILE A 104 0.00 -10.01 6.05
CA ILE A 104 -0.57 -8.69 6.32
C ILE A 104 -2.04 -8.68 5.86
N ILE A 105 -2.95 -8.43 6.79
CA ILE A 105 -4.36 -8.18 6.48
C ILE A 105 -4.54 -6.67 6.32
N HIS A 106 -4.79 -6.23 5.09
CA HIS A 106 -5.13 -4.84 4.79
C HIS A 106 -6.64 -4.71 4.65
N PHE A 107 -7.28 -4.00 5.56
CA PHE A 107 -8.70 -3.73 5.48
C PHE A 107 -9.00 -2.24 5.40
N TYR A 108 -10.14 -1.91 4.78
CA TYR A 108 -10.53 -0.54 4.56
C TYR A 108 -12.05 -0.35 4.60
N ASN A 109 -12.45 0.85 4.93
CA ASN A 109 -13.75 1.41 4.61
C ASN A 109 -13.59 2.91 4.35
N SER A 110 -14.46 3.46 3.53
CA SER A 110 -14.40 4.88 3.25
C SER A 110 -14.89 5.72 4.42
N THR A 111 -14.18 6.83 4.65
CA THR A 111 -14.44 7.75 5.76
C THR A 111 -14.82 9.15 5.30
N SER A 112 -14.74 9.44 3.98
CA SER A 112 -14.98 10.77 3.44
C SER A 112 -16.40 11.29 3.69
N THR A 113 -16.53 12.60 3.80
CA THR A 113 -17.81 13.30 3.97
C THR A 113 -18.84 12.89 2.90
N LEU A 114 -18.38 12.80 1.64
CA LEU A 114 -19.25 12.43 0.53
C LEU A 114 -19.77 11.00 0.65
N GLN A 115 -18.89 10.04 0.91
CA GLN A 115 -19.26 8.63 0.95
C GLN A 115 -20.07 8.28 2.20
N ARG A 116 -19.79 8.91 3.35
CA ARG A 116 -20.67 8.79 4.52
C ARG A 116 -22.12 9.13 4.18
N LYS A 117 -22.32 10.24 3.43
CA LYS A 117 -23.64 10.74 3.08
C LYS A 117 -24.30 9.93 1.96
N VAL A 118 -23.57 9.60 0.89
CA VAL A 118 -24.16 9.09 -0.36
C VAL A 118 -24.13 7.55 -0.43
N VAL A 119 -23.05 6.93 0.06
CA VAL A 119 -22.86 5.48 -0.04
C VAL A 119 -23.40 4.77 1.21
N PHE A 120 -22.97 5.20 2.39
CA PHE A 120 -23.34 4.53 3.63
C PHE A 120 -24.65 5.05 4.22
N ASN A 121 -25.05 6.28 3.89
CA ASN A 121 -26.17 6.98 4.55
C ASN A 121 -26.05 6.91 6.08
N GLN A 122 -24.80 7.16 6.60
CA GLN A 122 -24.43 7.07 8.00
C GLN A 122 -23.73 8.36 8.45
N ASP A 123 -23.82 8.64 9.74
CA ASP A 123 -23.02 9.66 10.39
C ASP A 123 -21.58 9.18 10.70
N LYS A 124 -20.80 10.01 11.38
CA LYS A 124 -19.43 9.68 11.79
C LYS A 124 -19.36 8.45 12.69
N ASP A 125 -20.28 8.31 13.63
CA ASP A 125 -20.29 7.18 14.56
C ASP A 125 -20.65 5.88 13.87
N GLY A 126 -21.62 5.91 12.95
CA GLY A 126 -22.00 4.75 12.16
C GLY A 126 -20.84 4.24 11.29
N VAL A 127 -20.12 5.14 10.60
CA VAL A 127 -18.99 4.75 9.75
C VAL A 127 -17.77 4.33 10.58
N LYS A 128 -17.50 4.98 11.73
CA LYS A 128 -16.47 4.54 12.68
C LYS A 128 -16.77 3.11 13.18
N LYS A 129 -18.03 2.82 13.48
CA LYS A 129 -18.45 1.48 13.90
C LYS A 129 -18.14 0.40 12.87
N ILE A 130 -18.25 0.68 11.57
CA ILE A 130 -17.85 -0.27 10.51
C ILE A 130 -16.36 -0.65 10.67
N ALA A 131 -15.49 0.33 10.88
CA ALA A 131 -14.05 0.10 11.08
C ALA A 131 -13.75 -0.70 12.35
N THR A 132 -14.39 -0.33 13.46
CA THR A 132 -14.14 -0.98 14.77
C THR A 132 -14.73 -2.39 14.83
N ASP A 133 -15.92 -2.64 14.29
CA ASP A 133 -16.49 -3.99 14.22
C ASP A 133 -15.62 -4.92 13.36
N ALA A 134 -15.11 -4.41 12.23
CA ALA A 134 -14.18 -5.15 11.39
C ALA A 134 -12.86 -5.45 12.13
N ALA A 135 -12.31 -4.49 12.87
CA ALA A 135 -11.10 -4.67 13.66
C ALA A 135 -11.28 -5.71 14.75
N GLU A 136 -12.42 -5.72 15.47
CA GLU A 136 -12.71 -6.75 16.49
C GLU A 136 -12.86 -8.14 15.86
N LEU A 137 -13.49 -8.26 14.71
CA LEU A 137 -13.58 -9.52 13.98
C LEU A 137 -12.19 -10.01 13.54
N ILE A 138 -11.37 -9.12 12.96
CA ILE A 138 -10.00 -9.43 12.55
C ILE A 138 -9.18 -9.90 13.76
N LYS A 139 -9.28 -9.23 14.89
CA LYS A 139 -8.62 -9.60 16.15
C LYS A 139 -9.03 -11.02 16.59
N LYS A 140 -10.33 -11.31 16.58
CA LYS A 140 -10.85 -12.64 16.92
C LYS A 140 -10.27 -13.72 16.00
N LEU A 141 -10.35 -13.52 14.68
CA LEU A 141 -9.84 -14.47 13.68
C LEU A 141 -8.30 -14.64 13.77
N ALA A 142 -7.57 -13.58 14.07
CA ALA A 142 -6.12 -13.66 14.29
C ALA A 142 -5.75 -14.53 15.50
N LEU A 143 -6.51 -14.44 16.58
CA LEU A 143 -6.33 -15.30 17.77
C LEU A 143 -6.68 -16.76 17.48
N GLU A 144 -7.71 -17.01 16.66
CA GLU A 144 -8.09 -18.37 16.23
C GLU A 144 -7.08 -18.99 15.25
N ASN A 145 -6.26 -18.15 14.57
CA ASN A 145 -5.22 -18.56 13.62
C ASN A 145 -3.82 -18.15 14.11
N SER A 146 -3.50 -18.47 15.34
CA SER A 146 -2.28 -18.05 16.05
C SER A 146 -0.96 -18.63 15.51
N ASP A 147 -1.02 -19.63 14.63
CA ASP A 147 0.15 -20.22 13.97
C ASP A 147 0.77 -19.29 12.91
N THR A 148 0.04 -18.25 12.49
CA THR A 148 0.50 -17.23 11.54
C THR A 148 0.93 -15.97 12.29
N GLU A 149 2.08 -15.41 11.91
CA GLU A 149 2.51 -14.09 12.37
C GLU A 149 1.74 -12.99 11.63
N TRP A 150 0.77 -12.38 12.34
CA TRP A 150 -0.09 -11.36 11.76
C TRP A 150 0.46 -9.95 11.92
N THR A 151 0.35 -9.18 10.85
CA THR A 151 0.45 -7.72 10.81
C THR A 151 -0.85 -7.17 10.21
N PHE A 152 -1.29 -6.01 10.68
CA PHE A 152 -2.54 -5.41 10.23
C PHE A 152 -2.30 -4.04 9.62
N GLU A 153 -3.05 -3.77 8.57
CA GLU A 153 -3.10 -2.47 7.93
C GLU A 153 -4.55 -2.00 7.84
N TYR A 154 -4.76 -0.75 8.17
CA TYR A 154 -6.04 -0.07 8.01
C TYR A 154 -5.90 1.17 7.14
N SER A 155 -6.80 1.31 6.16
CA SER A 155 -6.95 2.51 5.35
C SER A 155 -8.30 3.18 5.59
N PRO A 156 -8.33 4.41 6.15
CA PRO A 156 -9.50 5.28 6.05
C PRO A 156 -9.61 5.78 4.61
N GLU A 157 -10.24 4.98 3.75
CA GLU A 157 -10.31 5.24 2.30
C GLU A 157 -10.86 6.64 2.04
N SER A 158 -10.39 7.28 0.97
CA SER A 158 -10.67 8.70 0.67
C SER A 158 -10.25 9.65 1.81
N PHE A 159 -9.09 9.38 2.42
CA PHE A 159 -8.53 10.18 3.51
C PHE A 159 -8.49 11.67 3.17
N THR A 160 -8.09 12.04 1.96
CA THR A 160 -8.01 13.44 1.51
C THR A 160 -9.36 14.17 1.46
N GLY A 161 -10.47 13.44 1.47
CA GLY A 161 -11.85 13.95 1.58
C GLY A 161 -12.48 13.78 2.97
N THR A 162 -11.66 13.45 3.97
CA THR A 162 -12.07 13.20 5.37
C THR A 162 -11.54 14.29 6.28
N GLU A 163 -12.31 14.71 7.27
CA GLU A 163 -11.84 15.63 8.31
C GLU A 163 -10.71 14.97 9.12
N LEU A 164 -9.60 15.67 9.34
CA LEU A 164 -8.40 15.13 9.95
C LEU A 164 -8.64 14.57 11.36
N GLU A 165 -9.39 15.29 12.20
CA GLU A 165 -9.73 14.87 13.56
C GLU A 165 -10.55 13.58 13.55
N TYR A 166 -11.45 13.43 12.57
CA TYR A 166 -12.26 12.24 12.42
C TYR A 166 -11.42 11.05 11.89
N ALA A 167 -10.59 11.28 10.88
CA ALA A 167 -9.67 10.25 10.38
C ALA A 167 -8.76 9.73 11.51
N ARG A 168 -8.17 10.65 12.30
CA ARG A 168 -7.37 10.30 13.47
C ARG A 168 -8.16 9.47 14.48
N GLU A 169 -9.38 9.90 14.83
CA GLU A 169 -10.23 9.19 15.79
C GLU A 169 -10.48 7.75 15.36
N VAL A 170 -10.85 7.53 14.09
CA VAL A 170 -11.10 6.19 13.56
C VAL A 170 -9.81 5.35 13.61
N CYS A 171 -8.68 5.90 13.15
CA CYS A 171 -7.38 5.21 13.17
C CYS A 171 -6.96 4.84 14.60
N ASP A 172 -7.07 5.77 15.55
CA ASP A 172 -6.72 5.53 16.95
C ASP A 172 -7.52 4.36 17.55
N ASN A 173 -8.84 4.29 17.28
CA ASN A 173 -9.68 3.19 17.76
C ASN A 173 -9.28 1.83 17.13
N VAL A 174 -9.01 1.81 15.82
CA VAL A 174 -8.55 0.58 15.14
C VAL A 174 -7.22 0.10 15.70
N VAL A 175 -6.27 1.00 15.90
CA VAL A 175 -4.95 0.68 16.50
C VAL A 175 -5.12 0.10 17.90
N GLU A 176 -5.95 0.69 18.74
CA GLU A 176 -6.20 0.22 20.10
C GLU A 176 -6.75 -1.21 20.14
N ILE A 177 -7.63 -1.55 19.18
CA ILE A 177 -8.23 -2.89 19.06
C ILE A 177 -7.19 -3.92 18.59
N LEU A 178 -6.38 -3.61 17.58
CA LEU A 178 -5.51 -4.58 16.91
C LEU A 178 -4.11 -4.70 17.51
N LYS A 179 -3.62 -3.67 18.18
CA LYS A 179 -2.28 -3.66 18.80
C LYS A 179 -1.99 -4.89 19.67
N PRO A 180 -2.94 -5.39 20.53
CA PRO A 180 -2.66 -6.53 21.40
C PRO A 180 -2.37 -7.85 20.68
N VAL A 181 -2.78 -7.97 19.41
CA VAL A 181 -2.64 -9.19 18.61
C VAL A 181 -1.69 -9.06 17.42
N SER A 182 -1.18 -7.85 17.18
CA SER A 182 -0.17 -7.63 16.14
C SER A 182 1.22 -7.94 16.65
N LYS A 183 2.03 -8.62 15.84
CA LYS A 183 3.45 -8.86 16.13
C LYS A 183 4.34 -7.69 15.78
N ASN A 184 3.88 -6.87 14.84
CA ASN A 184 4.60 -5.72 14.31
C ASN A 184 3.80 -4.43 14.57
N LYS A 185 4.36 -3.28 14.19
CA LYS A 185 3.62 -2.02 14.19
C LYS A 185 2.34 -2.16 13.37
N ILE A 186 1.26 -1.55 13.83
CA ILE A 186 0.04 -1.43 13.02
C ILE A 186 0.30 -0.44 11.91
N ILE A 187 -0.09 -0.79 10.70
CA ILE A 187 0.07 0.09 9.56
C ILE A 187 -1.20 0.92 9.40
N ILE A 188 -1.04 2.22 9.46
CA ILE A 188 -2.09 3.18 9.10
C ILE A 188 -1.74 3.79 7.77
N ASN A 189 -2.52 3.44 6.75
CA ASN A 189 -2.29 3.89 5.40
C ASN A 189 -3.26 5.02 5.06
N LEU A 190 -2.73 6.17 4.67
CA LEU A 190 -3.49 7.39 4.40
C LEU A 190 -3.57 7.65 2.89
N PRO A 191 -4.59 7.09 2.18
CA PRO A 191 -4.62 7.18 0.74
C PRO A 191 -5.12 8.54 0.25
N ALA A 192 -4.37 9.14 -0.68
CA ALA A 192 -4.95 10.10 -1.60
C ALA A 192 -5.68 9.34 -2.72
N THR A 193 -6.82 8.71 -2.37
CA THR A 193 -7.64 7.92 -3.28
C THR A 193 -8.00 8.72 -4.54
N VAL A 194 -8.20 10.01 -4.38
CA VAL A 194 -8.18 11.02 -5.43
C VAL A 194 -7.25 12.13 -4.97
N GLU A 195 -6.40 12.61 -5.86
CA GLU A 195 -5.46 13.70 -5.59
C GLU A 195 -6.22 15.05 -5.56
N MET A 196 -6.84 15.38 -4.42
CA MET A 196 -7.76 16.50 -4.26
C MET A 196 -7.08 17.86 -4.07
N SER A 197 -5.81 17.88 -3.65
CA SER A 197 -5.08 19.09 -3.31
C SER A 197 -3.66 19.09 -3.89
N THR A 198 -2.92 20.17 -3.67
CA THR A 198 -1.51 20.26 -4.02
C THR A 198 -0.65 19.40 -3.08
N PRO A 199 0.55 18.96 -3.52
CA PRO A 199 1.42 18.06 -2.75
C PRO A 199 1.78 18.56 -1.34
N ASN A 200 2.00 19.87 -1.20
CA ASN A 200 2.29 20.48 0.10
C ASN A 200 1.11 20.35 1.08
N ILE A 201 -0.13 20.51 0.61
CA ILE A 201 -1.33 20.32 1.46
C ILE A 201 -1.44 18.87 1.93
N TYR A 202 -1.16 17.89 1.04
CA TYR A 202 -1.11 16.49 1.46
C TYR A 202 0.00 16.27 2.50
N GLY A 203 1.20 16.85 2.29
CA GLY A 203 2.28 16.82 3.27
C GLY A 203 1.87 17.40 4.62
N ASP A 204 1.18 18.55 4.64
CA ASP A 204 0.67 19.17 5.88
C ASP A 204 -0.34 18.25 6.60
N GLN A 205 -1.22 17.57 5.85
CA GLN A 205 -2.16 16.59 6.41
C GLN A 205 -1.42 15.41 7.05
N ILE A 206 -0.38 14.90 6.39
CA ILE A 206 0.46 13.80 6.91
C ILE A 206 1.22 14.24 8.17
N GLU A 207 1.80 15.43 8.17
CA GLU A 207 2.48 15.98 9.34
C GLU A 207 1.53 16.09 10.53
N TRP A 208 0.32 16.60 10.27
CA TRP A 208 -0.71 16.71 11.29
C TRP A 208 -1.09 15.33 11.85
N MET A 209 -1.34 14.35 10.99
CA MET A 209 -1.63 12.97 11.42
C MET A 209 -0.47 12.36 12.21
N SER A 210 0.75 12.51 11.72
CA SER A 210 1.96 12.00 12.40
C SER A 210 2.12 12.56 13.81
N LYS A 211 1.77 13.85 14.01
CA LYS A 211 1.87 14.53 15.32
C LYS A 211 0.71 14.23 16.28
N ASN A 212 -0.46 13.86 15.76
CA ASN A 212 -1.69 13.77 16.55
C ASN A 212 -2.20 12.33 16.75
N LEU A 213 -1.72 11.33 16.00
CA LEU A 213 -2.04 9.92 16.24
C LEU A 213 -1.52 9.49 17.60
N LYS A 214 -2.39 8.83 18.39
CA LYS A 214 -1.98 8.21 19.65
C LYS A 214 -0.98 7.08 19.38
N ASN A 215 -0.05 6.88 20.31
CA ASN A 215 0.92 5.79 20.22
C ASN A 215 1.68 5.74 18.86
N ARG A 216 2.07 6.90 18.32
CA ARG A 216 2.74 7.02 17.02
C ARG A 216 3.92 6.04 16.84
N ASN A 217 4.63 5.71 17.92
CA ASN A 217 5.76 4.78 17.88
C ASN A 217 5.36 3.33 17.59
N ASP A 218 4.10 2.97 17.82
CA ASP A 218 3.54 1.65 17.53
C ASP A 218 2.88 1.57 16.15
N ILE A 219 2.93 2.68 15.38
CA ILE A 219 2.32 2.83 14.07
C ILE A 219 3.40 2.93 13.00
N CYS A 220 3.22 2.22 11.90
CA CYS A 220 3.86 2.48 10.62
C CYS A 220 2.92 3.36 9.80
N LEU A 221 3.25 4.62 9.63
CA LEU A 221 2.45 5.57 8.86
C LEU A 221 2.77 5.43 7.38
N SER A 222 1.79 4.97 6.60
CA SER A 222 1.93 4.68 5.18
C SER A 222 1.18 5.68 4.31
N LEU A 223 1.71 5.91 3.14
CA LEU A 223 1.14 6.78 2.10
C LEU A 223 0.75 5.95 0.88
N HIS A 224 -0.39 6.29 0.27
CA HIS A 224 -0.85 5.68 -0.97
C HIS A 224 -1.43 6.76 -1.91
N PRO A 225 -0.60 7.58 -2.54
CA PRO A 225 -1.10 8.62 -3.44
C PRO A 225 -1.39 8.07 -4.84
N HIS A 226 -2.56 8.44 -5.37
CA HIS A 226 -2.84 8.38 -6.80
C HIS A 226 -2.32 9.63 -7.50
N ASN A 227 -2.29 9.61 -8.84
CA ASN A 227 -1.60 10.60 -9.67
C ASN A 227 -2.57 11.47 -10.49
N ASP A 228 -3.78 11.75 -9.97
CA ASP A 228 -4.83 12.44 -10.72
C ASP A 228 -4.41 13.84 -11.21
N ARG A 229 -3.55 14.51 -10.47
CA ARG A 229 -3.00 15.84 -10.81
C ARG A 229 -1.60 15.77 -11.44
N GLY A 230 -1.02 14.56 -11.59
CA GLY A 230 0.35 14.36 -12.04
C GLY A 230 1.40 14.71 -10.97
N THR A 231 1.04 14.74 -9.69
CA THR A 231 1.93 15.18 -8.61
C THR A 231 2.13 14.15 -7.50
N ALA A 232 1.75 12.88 -7.71
CA ALA A 232 1.86 11.82 -6.70
C ALA A 232 3.28 11.62 -6.17
N VAL A 233 4.31 11.74 -7.01
CA VAL A 233 5.72 11.66 -6.58
C VAL A 233 6.03 12.78 -5.59
N ALA A 234 5.72 14.03 -5.94
CA ALA A 234 5.93 15.17 -5.05
C ALA A 234 5.12 15.05 -3.76
N ALA A 235 3.88 14.59 -3.84
CA ALA A 235 3.03 14.34 -2.65
C ALA A 235 3.66 13.30 -1.72
N SER A 236 4.23 12.22 -2.27
CA SER A 236 4.94 11.20 -1.51
C SER A 236 6.21 11.76 -0.84
N GLU A 237 7.01 12.54 -1.57
CA GLU A 237 8.22 13.17 -1.03
C GLU A 237 7.88 14.13 0.12
N PHE A 238 6.88 14.98 -0.05
CA PHE A 238 6.38 15.83 1.04
C PHE A 238 5.88 15.01 2.23
N GLY A 239 5.13 13.93 1.99
CA GLY A 239 4.65 13.07 3.06
C GLY A 239 5.79 12.34 3.80
N ILE A 240 6.83 11.89 3.11
CA ILE A 240 8.04 11.33 3.73
C ILE A 240 8.72 12.37 4.62
N MET A 241 8.92 13.59 4.12
CA MET A 241 9.50 14.70 4.91
C MET A 241 8.61 15.08 6.09
N ALA A 242 7.30 14.88 6.00
CA ALA A 242 6.32 15.10 7.04
C ALA A 242 6.27 13.99 8.12
N GLY A 243 7.04 12.94 7.96
CA GLY A 243 7.21 11.88 8.96
C GLY A 243 6.46 10.58 8.64
N ALA A 244 6.12 10.31 7.39
CA ALA A 244 5.65 8.99 6.99
C ALA A 244 6.81 7.97 6.99
N ASP A 245 6.48 6.74 7.36
CA ASP A 245 7.43 5.63 7.46
C ASP A 245 7.45 4.77 6.19
N ARG A 246 6.40 4.84 5.34
CA ARG A 246 6.20 3.93 4.21
C ARG A 246 5.47 4.63 3.06
N VAL A 247 5.79 4.21 1.84
CA VAL A 247 5.08 4.61 0.61
C VAL A 247 4.65 3.35 -0.15
N GLU A 248 3.40 3.34 -0.60
CA GLU A 248 2.84 2.31 -1.47
C GLU A 248 2.67 2.85 -2.88
N GLY A 249 3.00 2.06 -3.87
CA GLY A 249 2.84 2.43 -5.26
C GLY A 249 3.13 1.26 -6.20
N THR A 250 3.21 1.56 -7.48
CA THR A 250 3.44 0.58 -8.54
C THR A 250 4.70 0.90 -9.31
N LEU A 251 5.23 -0.10 -10.01
CA LEU A 251 6.34 0.12 -10.93
C LEU A 251 5.83 0.98 -12.10
N PHE A 252 6.55 2.08 -12.35
CA PHE A 252 6.23 3.06 -13.41
C PHE A 252 4.84 3.70 -13.31
N GLY A 253 4.22 3.67 -12.12
CA GLY A 253 2.99 4.40 -11.85
C GLY A 253 1.71 3.79 -12.43
N ASN A 254 1.70 2.50 -12.78
CA ASN A 254 0.50 1.83 -13.28
C ASN A 254 -0.64 1.87 -12.24
N GLY A 255 -1.88 2.06 -12.69
CA GLY A 255 -3.04 2.09 -11.80
C GLY A 255 -4.27 2.72 -12.41
N GLU A 256 -5.31 2.86 -11.61
CA GLU A 256 -6.57 3.47 -12.02
C GLU A 256 -6.41 4.93 -12.45
N ARG A 257 -7.23 5.36 -13.41
CA ARG A 257 -7.27 6.71 -13.97
C ARG A 257 -5.90 7.11 -14.53
N THR A 258 -5.17 7.96 -13.81
CA THR A 258 -3.82 8.44 -14.19
C THR A 258 -2.69 7.67 -13.49
N GLY A 259 -3.03 6.65 -12.70
CA GLY A 259 -2.09 5.74 -12.05
C GLY A 259 -1.87 6.00 -10.57
N ASN A 260 -1.03 5.16 -10.00
CA ASN A 260 -0.46 5.27 -8.65
C ASN A 260 0.82 6.12 -8.66
N VAL A 261 1.37 6.40 -7.49
CA VAL A 261 2.75 6.92 -7.41
C VAL A 261 3.72 5.93 -8.02
N ASP A 262 4.65 6.44 -8.81
CA ASP A 262 5.74 5.65 -9.41
C ASP A 262 6.83 5.38 -8.37
N ILE A 263 6.91 4.14 -7.88
CA ILE A 263 7.91 3.72 -6.89
C ILE A 263 9.32 3.72 -7.46
N VAL A 264 9.48 3.51 -8.76
CA VAL A 264 10.81 3.59 -9.40
C VAL A 264 11.35 5.01 -9.29
N THR A 265 10.52 6.01 -9.62
CA THR A 265 10.88 7.42 -9.49
C THR A 265 11.17 7.80 -8.04
N ILE A 266 10.35 7.39 -7.07
CA ILE A 266 10.62 7.63 -5.64
C ILE A 266 11.96 7.05 -5.23
N ALA A 267 12.25 5.79 -5.59
CA ALA A 267 13.50 5.12 -5.21
C ALA A 267 14.73 5.84 -5.80
N LEU A 268 14.66 6.24 -7.07
CA LEU A 268 15.76 6.95 -7.72
C LEU A 268 15.95 8.37 -7.17
N ASN A 269 14.85 9.07 -6.86
CA ASN A 269 14.94 10.38 -6.22
C ASN A 269 15.60 10.30 -4.84
N MET A 270 15.25 9.28 -4.04
CA MET A 270 15.93 9.03 -2.76
C MET A 270 17.43 8.79 -2.95
N LEU A 271 17.81 7.97 -3.92
CA LEU A 271 19.22 7.68 -4.23
C LEU A 271 19.97 8.96 -4.60
N THR A 272 19.37 9.87 -5.38
CA THR A 272 20.00 11.17 -5.72
C THR A 272 20.22 12.07 -4.51
N GLN A 273 19.46 11.85 -3.43
CA GLN A 273 19.63 12.55 -2.15
C GLN A 273 20.54 11.81 -1.17
N GLY A 274 21.18 10.72 -1.61
CA GLY A 274 22.08 9.92 -0.76
C GLY A 274 21.35 9.00 0.22
N VAL A 275 20.06 8.70 -0.03
CA VAL A 275 19.26 7.77 0.75
C VAL A 275 19.12 6.47 -0.03
N GLU A 276 19.64 5.37 0.53
CA GLU A 276 19.59 4.04 -0.09
C GLU A 276 18.14 3.52 -0.10
N PRO A 277 17.56 3.25 -1.29
CA PRO A 277 16.19 2.75 -1.36
C PRO A 277 16.06 1.26 -1.02
N ASN A 278 17.15 0.51 -0.90
CA ASN A 278 17.19 -0.94 -0.74
C ASN A 278 16.40 -1.71 -1.85
N LEU A 279 16.37 -1.14 -3.05
CA LEU A 279 15.75 -1.72 -4.25
C LEU A 279 16.75 -1.73 -5.39
N ASP A 280 16.83 -2.84 -6.13
CA ASP A 280 17.75 -3.00 -7.25
C ASP A 280 17.12 -2.61 -8.58
N PHE A 281 17.36 -1.39 -9.03
CA PHE A 281 17.01 -0.89 -10.35
C PHE A 281 18.22 -0.74 -11.28
N SER A 282 19.33 -1.44 -11.02
CA SER A 282 20.55 -1.38 -11.83
C SER A 282 20.31 -1.74 -13.29
N ASN A 283 19.31 -2.58 -13.59
CA ASN A 283 18.88 -2.90 -14.96
C ASN A 283 17.42 -2.50 -15.20
N ILE A 284 17.14 -1.21 -15.11
CA ILE A 284 15.79 -0.64 -15.24
C ILE A 284 15.11 -1.01 -16.57
N ASN A 285 15.86 -1.16 -17.68
CA ASN A 285 15.31 -1.54 -18.98
C ASN A 285 14.75 -2.97 -18.96
N SER A 286 15.40 -3.89 -18.22
CA SER A 286 14.87 -5.25 -18.04
C SER A 286 13.61 -5.24 -17.18
N VAL A 287 13.59 -4.43 -16.12
CA VAL A 287 12.39 -4.24 -15.28
C VAL A 287 11.22 -3.73 -16.10
N MET A 288 11.45 -2.68 -16.90
CA MET A 288 10.42 -2.09 -17.77
C MET A 288 9.81 -3.12 -18.72
N ARG A 289 10.63 -3.90 -19.44
CA ARG A 289 10.15 -4.94 -20.37
C ARG A 289 9.31 -6.01 -19.68
N GLU A 290 9.71 -6.41 -18.47
CA GLU A 290 8.97 -7.40 -17.71
C GLU A 290 7.62 -6.84 -17.22
N VAL A 291 7.58 -5.58 -16.79
CA VAL A 291 6.36 -4.87 -16.41
C VAL A 291 5.43 -4.73 -17.60
N GLU A 292 5.94 -4.31 -18.78
CA GLU A 292 5.14 -4.22 -20.01
C GLU A 292 4.56 -5.58 -20.44
N TYR A 293 5.35 -6.65 -20.31
CA TYR A 293 4.86 -8.00 -20.55
C TYR A 293 3.75 -8.39 -19.58
N CYS A 294 3.92 -8.14 -18.29
CA CYS A 294 2.93 -8.51 -17.27
C CYS A 294 1.65 -7.68 -17.38
N ASN A 295 1.77 -6.40 -17.61
CA ASN A 295 0.63 -5.46 -17.69
C ASN A 295 -0.07 -5.50 -19.06
N GLN A 296 0.58 -5.99 -20.11
CA GLN A 296 0.12 -5.89 -21.51
C GLN A 296 -0.18 -4.42 -21.91
N LEU A 297 0.54 -3.50 -21.32
CA LEU A 297 0.47 -2.06 -21.57
C LEU A 297 1.88 -1.51 -21.65
N PRO A 298 2.16 -0.60 -22.60
CA PRO A 298 3.45 0.08 -22.64
C PRO A 298 3.61 0.99 -21.43
N VAL A 299 4.82 1.05 -20.90
CA VAL A 299 5.20 2.09 -19.95
C VAL A 299 5.23 3.42 -20.70
N HIS A 300 4.83 4.51 -20.04
CA HIS A 300 4.83 5.84 -20.66
C HIS A 300 6.21 6.13 -21.29
N PRO A 301 6.30 6.66 -22.51
CA PRO A 301 7.57 6.82 -23.24
C PRO A 301 8.59 7.79 -22.61
N ARG A 302 8.22 8.49 -21.55
CA ARG A 302 9.11 9.40 -20.79
C ARG A 302 9.16 9.05 -19.30
N PRO A 303 9.35 7.77 -18.88
CA PRO A 303 9.63 7.46 -17.48
C PRO A 303 11.09 7.80 -17.17
N VAL A 304 11.43 7.70 -15.90
CA VAL A 304 12.77 7.98 -15.35
C VAL A 304 13.90 7.27 -16.11
N SER A 305 13.66 6.07 -16.62
CA SER A 305 14.63 5.32 -17.44
C SER A 305 15.14 6.08 -18.66
N TYR A 306 14.30 6.95 -19.25
CA TYR A 306 14.67 7.72 -20.45
C TYR A 306 15.38 9.04 -20.10
N THR A 307 15.05 9.66 -18.98
CA THR A 307 15.58 10.95 -18.59
C THR A 307 16.84 10.87 -17.76
N HIS A 308 16.98 9.88 -16.89
CA HIS A 308 18.14 9.74 -16.00
C HIS A 308 19.30 8.96 -16.61
N LEU A 309 19.04 7.90 -17.39
CA LEU A 309 20.12 7.10 -17.99
C LEU A 309 20.74 7.78 -19.21
N ARG A 310 19.95 8.50 -20.02
CA ARG A 310 20.51 9.23 -21.19
C ARG A 310 21.13 10.58 -20.88
N ALA A 311 20.74 11.23 -19.80
CA ALA A 311 21.36 12.49 -19.40
C ALA A 311 22.81 12.33 -18.92
N HIS A 312 23.24 11.13 -18.59
CA HIS A 312 24.61 10.80 -18.17
C HIS A 312 25.47 10.21 -19.29
N GLU A 313 24.92 9.95 -20.47
CA GLU A 313 25.65 9.45 -21.64
C GLU A 313 26.17 10.58 -22.58
N THR A 314 25.88 11.83 -22.24
CA THR A 314 26.44 13.02 -22.90
C THR A 314 27.26 13.81 -21.88
#